data_7dc986ce8438f3f13d45fcd536563ad1
#
_entry.id   7dc986ce8438f3f13d45fcd536563ad1
#
_cell.length_a   1.000
_cell.length_b   1.000
_cell.length_c   1.000
_cell.angle_alpha   90.00
_cell.angle_beta   90.00
_cell.angle_gamma   90.00
#
_symmetry.space_group_name_H-M   'P 1'
#
loop_
_entity.id
_entity.type
_entity.pdbx_description
1 polymer ?
#
loop_
_entity_poly.entity_id
_entity_poly.type
_entity_poly.pdbx_seq_one_letter_code
_entity_poly.pdbx_strand_id
1 'polypeptide(L)'
;MIIVGAGGAGLSAAVTAKDLGVKNVLVLEKMPVIGGNTLRCASAFNAADPDRQKALPMTETLKEAVVKAINEKPVSEEHAKLMADVKAKYEAYLKSGSKTLFDCPEWHALQTYNGGDKVGQIPLIRQYSNNVLDTLHWMQSKGSPVMDRVSQGAGALWQRTHQLDAPAGLGLIDPLYQAAVKQGVNFKLGMRVQDLILNDKGRVIGVTATDKVGNKYEFTSKDGVILATGGYSQNKEMRQKSAPHLTSEMVSTNQPGATGDGIIIATRHGADTTGMNYVQVYPLATPGTGALQGRARKMSGLDDVIDVNKNGERFVKEDARRDEFVAAIKKQPGGVVYDINDSSIVKPLNSFNEDVETLVSIGRIYKADSLADLAKQLGMPADKLEATVAEFNKMVEAKKDPKFGRKLFDRPIVKPPFYATPRAPSIHHTMGGLQISTNAQVLDKNGKPIPGLYAAGEVTGGIHGSNRLGGNATADVLTFGRIAAKSAVAHK
;
A
#
# COMPACT_ATOMS: atom_id res chain seq x y z
N MET A 1 -6.28 21.44 -16.81
CA MET A 1 -6.46 20.68 -15.53
C MET A 1 -5.24 20.90 -14.63
N ILE A 2 -5.45 21.13 -13.35
CA ILE A 2 -4.36 21.22 -12.36
C ILE A 2 -4.40 19.98 -11.47
N ILE A 3 -3.23 19.38 -11.26
CA ILE A 3 -3.04 18.21 -10.39
C ILE A 3 -1.98 18.58 -9.35
N VAL A 4 -2.30 18.38 -8.09
CA VAL A 4 -1.42 18.71 -6.95
C VAL A 4 -0.83 17.42 -6.38
N GLY A 5 0.45 17.19 -6.61
CA GLY A 5 1.22 16.00 -6.26
C GLY A 5 1.58 15.15 -7.48
N ALA A 6 2.86 14.78 -7.59
CA ALA A 6 3.42 13.94 -8.65
C ALA A 6 3.71 12.50 -8.19
N GLY A 7 2.93 11.96 -7.26
CA GLY A 7 2.92 10.55 -6.86
C GLY A 7 2.10 9.69 -7.82
N GLY A 8 1.87 8.42 -7.45
CA GLY A 8 1.11 7.47 -8.28
C GLY A 8 -0.26 7.99 -8.70
N ALA A 9 -1.05 8.56 -7.77
CA ALA A 9 -2.37 9.11 -8.08
C ALA A 9 -2.31 10.29 -9.05
N GLY A 10 -1.37 11.22 -8.83
CA GLY A 10 -1.22 12.39 -9.69
C GLY A 10 -0.75 12.04 -11.09
N LEU A 11 0.22 11.14 -11.24
CA LEU A 11 0.68 10.66 -12.54
C LEU A 11 -0.41 9.88 -13.28
N SER A 12 -1.13 9.01 -12.57
CA SER A 12 -2.27 8.29 -13.13
C SER A 12 -3.36 9.24 -13.63
N ALA A 13 -3.68 10.28 -12.84
CA ALA A 13 -4.62 11.32 -13.25
C ALA A 13 -4.12 12.12 -14.46
N ALA A 14 -2.83 12.51 -14.49
CA ALA A 14 -2.25 13.28 -15.56
C ALA A 14 -2.27 12.55 -16.89
N VAL A 15 -1.82 11.29 -16.92
CA VAL A 15 -1.83 10.47 -18.13
C VAL A 15 -3.26 10.21 -18.60
N THR A 16 -4.19 9.89 -17.67
CA THR A 16 -5.60 9.68 -18.02
C THR A 16 -6.25 10.95 -18.57
N ALA A 17 -5.97 12.12 -18.00
CA ALA A 17 -6.46 13.39 -18.53
C ALA A 17 -5.98 13.63 -19.98
N LYS A 18 -4.72 13.31 -20.27
CA LYS A 18 -4.16 13.39 -21.63
C LYS A 18 -4.76 12.36 -22.57
N ASP A 19 -4.98 11.12 -22.11
CA ASP A 19 -5.68 10.07 -22.89
C ASP A 19 -7.11 10.50 -23.26
N LEU A 20 -7.76 11.34 -22.43
CA LEU A 20 -9.09 11.92 -22.65
C LEU A 20 -9.06 13.23 -23.47
N GLY A 21 -7.91 13.65 -23.99
CA GLY A 21 -7.78 14.83 -24.85
C GLY A 21 -7.69 16.17 -24.13
N VAL A 22 -7.42 16.21 -22.82
CA VAL A 22 -7.18 17.47 -22.10
C VAL A 22 -5.89 18.10 -22.65
N LYS A 23 -6.02 19.28 -23.26
CA LYS A 23 -4.90 19.95 -23.93
C LYS A 23 -3.80 20.35 -22.96
N ASN A 24 -4.17 21.01 -21.85
CA ASN A 24 -3.24 21.56 -20.88
C ASN A 24 -3.41 20.84 -19.53
N VAL A 25 -2.40 20.08 -19.14
CA VAL A 25 -2.31 19.41 -17.83
C VAL A 25 -1.06 19.93 -17.13
N LEU A 26 -1.24 20.50 -15.93
CA LEU A 26 -0.18 20.99 -15.06
C LEU A 26 -0.14 20.16 -13.79
N VAL A 27 1.03 19.61 -13.47
CA VAL A 27 1.29 18.89 -12.22
C VAL A 27 2.23 19.74 -11.35
N LEU A 28 1.79 20.03 -10.13
CA LEU A 28 2.55 20.78 -9.13
C LEU A 28 3.05 19.82 -8.05
N GLU A 29 4.35 19.77 -7.83
CA GLU A 29 4.98 18.91 -6.81
C GLU A 29 5.89 19.75 -5.90
N LYS A 30 5.71 19.65 -4.59
CA LYS A 30 6.52 20.39 -3.63
C LYS A 30 7.93 19.83 -3.44
N MET A 31 8.11 18.54 -3.68
CA MET A 31 9.43 17.89 -3.60
C MET A 31 10.25 18.17 -4.88
N PRO A 32 11.58 18.05 -4.82
CA PRO A 32 12.44 18.21 -5.99
C PRO A 32 12.40 17.03 -6.96
N VAL A 33 11.66 15.97 -6.63
CA VAL A 33 11.56 14.72 -7.39
C VAL A 33 10.12 14.25 -7.46
N ILE A 34 9.77 13.52 -8.51
CA ILE A 34 8.48 12.87 -8.70
C ILE A 34 8.42 11.53 -7.96
N GLY A 35 7.21 10.94 -7.89
CA GLY A 35 6.97 9.56 -7.48
C GLY A 35 6.42 9.40 -6.06
N GLY A 36 6.67 10.36 -5.17
CA GLY A 36 6.13 10.36 -3.81
C GLY A 36 6.39 9.04 -3.05
N ASN A 37 5.45 8.61 -2.23
CA ASN A 37 5.53 7.33 -1.52
C ASN A 37 5.40 6.12 -2.45
N THR A 38 4.76 6.27 -3.61
CA THR A 38 4.61 5.18 -4.59
C THR A 38 5.97 4.71 -5.11
N LEU A 39 6.93 5.62 -5.32
CA LEU A 39 8.29 5.25 -5.72
C LEU A 39 9.03 4.42 -4.65
N ARG A 40 8.66 4.58 -3.38
CA ARG A 40 9.30 3.90 -2.23
C ARG A 40 8.65 2.58 -1.84
N CYS A 41 7.56 2.16 -2.50
CA CYS A 41 6.82 0.95 -2.19
C CYS A 41 7.50 -0.32 -2.76
N ALA A 42 6.99 -1.49 -2.38
CA ALA A 42 7.45 -2.77 -2.90
C ALA A 42 6.67 -3.25 -4.14
N SER A 43 6.03 -2.35 -4.88
CA SER A 43 5.31 -2.60 -6.16
C SER A 43 4.22 -3.67 -6.13
N ALA A 44 3.65 -3.98 -4.97
CA ALA A 44 2.54 -4.91 -4.85
C ALA A 44 1.23 -4.24 -5.31
N PHE A 45 0.48 -4.86 -6.21
CA PHE A 45 -0.75 -4.36 -6.80
C PHE A 45 -1.83 -5.45 -6.77
N ASN A 46 -2.91 -5.26 -6.00
CA ASN A 46 -3.99 -6.23 -5.90
C ASN A 46 -5.07 -6.00 -6.96
N ALA A 47 -5.38 -7.06 -7.72
CA ALA A 47 -6.54 -7.12 -8.61
C ALA A 47 -7.03 -8.56 -8.72
N ALA A 48 -8.34 -8.79 -8.73
CA ALA A 48 -8.91 -10.05 -9.12
C ALA A 48 -8.66 -10.23 -10.62
N ASP A 49 -7.80 -11.19 -11.00
CA ASP A 49 -7.32 -11.43 -12.36
C ASP A 49 -7.49 -12.91 -12.72
N PRO A 50 -8.63 -13.28 -13.31
CA PRO A 50 -8.92 -14.67 -13.64
C PRO A 50 -7.88 -15.32 -14.55
N ASP A 51 -7.26 -14.54 -15.45
CA ASP A 51 -6.29 -15.08 -16.40
C ASP A 51 -5.00 -15.52 -15.73
N ARG A 52 -4.50 -14.77 -14.76
CA ARG A 52 -3.29 -15.14 -13.99
C ARG A 52 -3.61 -16.10 -12.85
N GLN A 53 -4.81 -16.04 -12.30
CA GLN A 53 -5.24 -16.90 -11.18
C GLN A 53 -5.64 -18.31 -11.62
N LYS A 54 -5.86 -18.58 -12.91
CA LYS A 54 -6.21 -19.91 -13.42
C LYS A 54 -5.17 -21.00 -13.12
N ALA A 55 -3.92 -20.63 -12.88
CA ALA A 55 -2.85 -21.55 -12.50
C ALA A 55 -2.86 -21.91 -11.00
N LEU A 56 -3.65 -21.24 -10.19
CA LEU A 56 -3.70 -21.44 -8.74
C LEU A 56 -4.87 -22.36 -8.36
N PRO A 57 -4.65 -23.34 -7.45
CA PRO A 57 -5.71 -24.22 -7.00
C PRO A 57 -6.60 -23.57 -5.94
N MET A 58 -7.88 -23.92 -5.93
CA MET A 58 -8.81 -23.62 -4.84
C MET A 58 -8.73 -24.73 -3.78
N THR A 59 -8.01 -24.48 -2.69
CA THR A 59 -7.85 -25.44 -1.59
C THR A 59 -9.07 -25.44 -0.65
N GLU A 60 -9.23 -26.50 0.17
CA GLU A 60 -10.32 -26.55 1.16
C GLU A 60 -10.27 -25.37 2.15
N THR A 61 -9.09 -25.01 2.63
CA THR A 61 -8.92 -23.84 3.51
C THR A 61 -9.40 -22.54 2.87
N LEU A 62 -9.17 -22.37 1.56
CA LEU A 62 -9.65 -21.19 0.84
C LEU A 62 -11.17 -21.22 0.65
N LYS A 63 -11.75 -22.39 0.41
CA LYS A 63 -13.22 -22.56 0.38
C LYS A 63 -13.86 -22.21 1.72
N GLU A 64 -13.29 -22.72 2.81
CA GLU A 64 -13.75 -22.42 4.17
C GLU A 64 -13.70 -20.90 4.44
N ALA A 65 -12.66 -20.21 3.98
CA ALA A 65 -12.56 -18.76 4.14
C ALA A 65 -13.67 -17.99 3.41
N VAL A 66 -14.04 -18.41 2.19
CA VAL A 66 -15.17 -17.82 1.45
C VAL A 66 -16.48 -18.13 2.18
N VAL A 67 -16.72 -19.41 2.51
CA VAL A 67 -17.96 -19.85 3.18
C VAL A 67 -18.14 -19.13 4.52
N LYS A 68 -17.07 -18.97 5.30
CA LYS A 68 -17.12 -18.21 6.56
C LYS A 68 -17.55 -16.77 6.32
N ALA A 69 -16.93 -16.07 5.35
CA ALA A 69 -17.20 -14.66 5.11
C ALA A 69 -18.62 -14.39 4.60
N ILE A 70 -19.16 -15.26 3.72
CA ILE A 70 -20.53 -15.09 3.19
C ILE A 70 -21.63 -15.52 4.15
N ASN A 71 -21.29 -16.18 5.26
CA ASN A 71 -22.25 -16.59 6.30
C ASN A 71 -22.08 -15.81 7.61
N GLU A 72 -21.23 -14.80 7.66
CA GLU A 72 -21.13 -13.90 8.83
C GLU A 72 -22.44 -13.15 9.05
N LYS A 73 -22.63 -12.65 10.27
CA LYS A 73 -23.71 -11.70 10.54
C LYS A 73 -23.37 -10.36 9.90
N PRO A 74 -24.21 -9.83 8.98
CA PRO A 74 -23.94 -8.53 8.39
C PRO A 74 -24.08 -7.40 9.43
N VAL A 75 -23.29 -6.35 9.28
CA VAL A 75 -23.30 -5.17 10.16
C VAL A 75 -24.08 -3.99 9.58
N SER A 76 -24.49 -4.07 8.31
CA SER A 76 -25.32 -3.08 7.62
C SER A 76 -26.03 -3.72 6.42
N GLU A 77 -27.02 -3.04 5.85
CA GLU A 77 -27.71 -3.47 4.61
C GLU A 77 -26.74 -3.54 3.43
N GLU A 78 -25.83 -2.58 3.29
CA GLU A 78 -24.80 -2.57 2.23
C GLU A 78 -23.87 -3.77 2.37
N HIS A 79 -23.49 -4.13 3.61
CA HIS A 79 -22.68 -5.33 3.88
C HIS A 79 -23.45 -6.60 3.52
N ALA A 80 -24.71 -6.71 3.92
CA ALA A 80 -25.56 -7.86 3.56
C ALA A 80 -25.67 -8.02 2.04
N LYS A 81 -25.85 -6.92 1.30
CA LYS A 81 -25.89 -6.93 -0.15
C LYS A 81 -24.55 -7.36 -0.76
N LEU A 82 -23.42 -6.85 -0.26
CA LEU A 82 -22.11 -7.27 -0.75
C LEU A 82 -21.86 -8.77 -0.51
N MET A 83 -22.24 -9.28 0.67
CA MET A 83 -22.15 -10.72 0.98
C MET A 83 -23.03 -11.57 0.05
N ALA A 84 -24.26 -11.10 -0.23
CA ALA A 84 -25.16 -11.79 -1.16
C ALA A 84 -24.60 -11.85 -2.58
N ASP A 85 -23.99 -10.75 -3.06
CA ASP A 85 -23.36 -10.70 -4.38
C ASP A 85 -22.17 -11.70 -4.46
N VAL A 86 -21.31 -11.75 -3.42
CA VAL A 86 -20.23 -12.74 -3.34
C VAL A 86 -20.78 -14.17 -3.32
N LYS A 87 -21.83 -14.42 -2.53
CA LYS A 87 -22.50 -15.74 -2.46
C LYS A 87 -22.98 -16.19 -3.82
N ALA A 88 -23.69 -15.33 -4.57
CA ALA A 88 -24.16 -15.64 -5.91
C ALA A 88 -23.02 -15.99 -6.89
N LYS A 89 -21.89 -15.23 -6.84
CA LYS A 89 -20.70 -15.52 -7.65
C LYS A 89 -20.05 -16.84 -7.26
N TYR A 90 -19.98 -17.14 -5.96
CA TYR A 90 -19.39 -18.38 -5.46
C TYR A 90 -20.25 -19.61 -5.80
N GLU A 91 -21.56 -19.50 -5.71
CA GLU A 91 -22.50 -20.57 -6.15
C GLU A 91 -22.36 -20.86 -7.65
N ALA A 92 -22.24 -19.81 -8.48
CA ALA A 92 -21.97 -19.98 -9.91
C ALA A 92 -20.61 -20.66 -10.16
N TYR A 93 -19.57 -20.26 -9.42
CA TYR A 93 -18.27 -20.92 -9.45
C TYR A 93 -18.36 -22.42 -9.08
N LEU A 94 -19.06 -22.78 -8.01
CA LEU A 94 -19.24 -24.19 -7.62
C LEU A 94 -19.98 -25.00 -8.69
N LYS A 95 -21.01 -24.43 -9.30
CA LYS A 95 -21.79 -25.07 -10.40
C LYS A 95 -20.93 -25.28 -11.65
N SER A 96 -19.93 -24.43 -11.90
CA SER A 96 -19.02 -24.60 -13.05
C SER A 96 -18.06 -25.78 -12.91
N GLY A 97 -17.93 -26.36 -11.73
CA GLY A 97 -16.98 -27.45 -11.43
C GLY A 97 -15.51 -27.01 -11.45
N SER A 98 -15.23 -25.72 -11.51
CA SER A 98 -13.86 -25.18 -11.53
C SER A 98 -13.07 -25.62 -10.30
N LYS A 99 -11.77 -25.87 -10.51
CA LYS A 99 -10.81 -26.18 -9.43
C LYS A 99 -9.79 -25.07 -9.25
N THR A 100 -9.84 -24.04 -10.10
CA THR A 100 -8.95 -22.88 -10.02
C THR A 100 -9.37 -21.93 -8.89
N LEU A 101 -8.47 -21.07 -8.46
CA LEU A 101 -8.75 -20.11 -7.40
C LEU A 101 -9.99 -19.28 -7.72
N PHE A 102 -10.96 -19.27 -6.82
CA PHE A 102 -12.11 -18.37 -6.90
C PHE A 102 -11.68 -16.94 -6.60
N ASP A 103 -11.96 -16.01 -7.50
CA ASP A 103 -11.81 -14.58 -7.25
C ASP A 103 -12.79 -13.79 -8.12
N CYS A 104 -13.17 -12.62 -7.63
CA CYS A 104 -13.98 -11.65 -8.35
C CYS A 104 -13.91 -10.28 -7.66
N PRO A 105 -14.33 -9.19 -8.33
CA PRO A 105 -14.35 -7.86 -7.73
C PRO A 105 -15.16 -7.78 -6.43
N GLU A 106 -16.27 -8.50 -6.34
CA GLU A 106 -17.11 -8.53 -5.13
C GLU A 106 -16.41 -9.22 -3.95
N TRP A 107 -15.66 -10.31 -4.21
CA TRP A 107 -14.86 -10.98 -3.19
C TRP A 107 -13.69 -10.10 -2.75
N HIS A 108 -13.03 -9.42 -3.67
CA HIS A 108 -12.00 -8.43 -3.35
C HIS A 108 -12.56 -7.29 -2.48
N ALA A 109 -13.75 -6.79 -2.81
CA ALA A 109 -14.44 -5.77 -2.02
C ALA A 109 -14.77 -6.27 -0.60
N LEU A 110 -15.37 -7.47 -0.47
CA LEU A 110 -15.73 -8.04 0.82
C LEU A 110 -14.51 -8.27 1.72
N GLN A 111 -13.40 -8.78 1.17
CA GLN A 111 -12.16 -8.95 1.91
C GLN A 111 -11.54 -7.61 2.31
N THR A 112 -11.60 -6.59 1.46
CA THR A 112 -11.12 -5.23 1.78
C THR A 112 -11.94 -4.62 2.93
N TYR A 113 -13.26 -4.77 2.89
CA TYR A 113 -14.17 -4.29 3.93
C TYR A 113 -13.95 -5.02 5.26
N ASN A 114 -13.94 -6.37 5.24
CA ASN A 114 -13.73 -7.18 6.44
C ASN A 114 -12.31 -7.00 7.01
N GLY A 115 -11.29 -6.95 6.14
CA GLY A 115 -9.90 -6.72 6.53
C GLY A 115 -9.64 -5.32 7.10
N GLY A 116 -10.49 -4.35 6.74
CA GLY A 116 -10.52 -2.99 7.29
C GLY A 116 -11.47 -2.82 8.49
N ASP A 117 -11.77 -3.91 9.19
CA ASP A 117 -12.61 -3.95 10.40
C ASP A 117 -14.06 -3.45 10.18
N LYS A 118 -14.56 -3.58 8.94
CA LYS A 118 -15.93 -3.23 8.56
C LYS A 118 -16.30 -1.75 8.79
N VAL A 119 -15.30 -0.87 8.76
CA VAL A 119 -15.49 0.58 8.91
C VAL A 119 -15.16 1.38 7.65
N GLY A 120 -14.81 0.70 6.55
CA GLY A 120 -14.68 1.31 5.22
C GLY A 120 -16.04 1.62 4.59
N GLN A 121 -16.04 2.43 3.55
CA GLN A 121 -17.25 2.78 2.78
C GLN A 121 -17.41 1.82 1.61
N ILE A 122 -18.39 0.91 1.69
CA ILE A 122 -18.62 -0.14 0.69
C ILE A 122 -18.77 0.43 -0.74
N PRO A 123 -19.46 1.55 -0.99
CA PRO A 123 -19.55 2.13 -2.33
C PRO A 123 -18.17 2.49 -2.92
N LEU A 124 -17.26 3.07 -2.13
CA LEU A 124 -15.90 3.37 -2.57
C LEU A 124 -15.07 2.10 -2.78
N ILE A 125 -15.22 1.11 -1.91
CA ILE A 125 -14.52 -0.17 -2.02
C ILE A 125 -14.96 -0.92 -3.27
N ARG A 126 -16.26 -0.92 -3.60
CA ARG A 126 -16.78 -1.49 -4.85
C ARG A 126 -16.25 -0.74 -6.08
N GLN A 127 -16.24 0.60 -6.02
CA GLN A 127 -15.70 1.42 -7.11
C GLN A 127 -14.21 1.09 -7.35
N TYR A 128 -13.44 0.91 -6.29
CA TYR A 128 -12.06 0.44 -6.36
C TYR A 128 -11.96 -0.96 -7.00
N SER A 129 -12.61 -1.96 -6.41
CA SER A 129 -12.47 -3.36 -6.83
C SER A 129 -12.98 -3.64 -8.25
N ASN A 130 -14.00 -2.90 -8.71
CA ASN A 130 -14.55 -3.04 -10.06
C ASN A 130 -13.66 -2.43 -11.15
N ASN A 131 -12.79 -1.46 -10.81
CA ASN A 131 -11.98 -0.74 -11.80
C ASN A 131 -10.48 -1.09 -11.73
N VAL A 132 -10.07 -1.86 -10.74
CA VAL A 132 -8.64 -2.09 -10.48
C VAL A 132 -7.97 -2.97 -11.55
N LEU A 133 -8.66 -3.98 -12.10
CA LEU A 133 -8.11 -4.83 -13.15
C LEU A 133 -7.94 -4.04 -14.46
N ASP A 134 -8.93 -3.21 -14.83
CA ASP A 134 -8.79 -2.29 -15.97
C ASP A 134 -7.62 -1.31 -15.77
N THR A 135 -7.40 -0.87 -14.56
CA THR A 135 -6.23 -0.03 -14.23
C THR A 135 -4.92 -0.78 -14.40
N LEU A 136 -4.84 -2.05 -14.01
CA LEU A 136 -3.66 -2.90 -14.23
C LEU A 136 -3.35 -3.05 -15.73
N HIS A 137 -4.35 -3.37 -16.53
CA HIS A 137 -4.18 -3.50 -18.00
C HIS A 137 -3.78 -2.17 -18.64
N TRP A 138 -4.39 -1.05 -18.20
CA TRP A 138 -4.00 0.27 -18.65
C TRP A 138 -2.53 0.59 -18.31
N MET A 139 -2.07 0.27 -17.09
CA MET A 139 -0.66 0.44 -16.72
C MET A 139 0.28 -0.39 -17.61
N GLN A 140 -0.08 -1.65 -17.88
CA GLN A 140 0.68 -2.50 -18.82
C GLN A 140 0.75 -1.86 -20.22
N SER A 141 -0.34 -1.26 -20.70
CA SER A 141 -0.36 -0.54 -21.99
C SER A 141 0.54 0.70 -22.01
N LYS A 142 0.90 1.23 -20.82
CA LYS A 142 1.86 2.34 -20.65
C LYS A 142 3.29 1.85 -20.42
N GLY A 143 3.53 0.52 -20.40
CA GLY A 143 4.86 -0.06 -20.26
C GLY A 143 5.23 -0.55 -18.86
N SER A 144 4.28 -0.58 -17.92
CA SER A 144 4.54 -1.15 -16.58
C SER A 144 4.86 -2.64 -16.68
N PRO A 145 6.02 -3.12 -16.16
CA PRO A 145 6.50 -4.49 -16.35
C PRO A 145 5.84 -5.45 -15.33
N VAL A 146 4.54 -5.69 -15.49
CA VAL A 146 3.79 -6.60 -14.62
C VAL A 146 4.19 -8.04 -14.91
N MET A 147 4.61 -8.77 -13.87
CA MET A 147 4.97 -10.18 -13.98
C MET A 147 3.76 -11.05 -14.31
N ASP A 148 3.97 -12.11 -15.08
CA ASP A 148 2.90 -13.04 -15.48
C ASP A 148 2.58 -14.07 -14.38
N ARG A 149 2.46 -13.60 -13.15
CA ARG A 149 2.06 -14.40 -12.00
C ARG A 149 1.43 -13.54 -10.93
N VAL A 150 0.61 -14.15 -10.09
CA VAL A 150 0.08 -13.54 -8.87
C VAL A 150 0.52 -14.33 -7.64
N SER A 151 0.58 -13.66 -6.51
CA SER A 151 0.96 -14.23 -5.21
C SER A 151 0.08 -13.64 -4.11
N GLN A 152 0.32 -14.04 -2.87
CA GLN A 152 -0.20 -13.35 -1.70
C GLN A 152 0.87 -12.44 -1.13
N GLY A 153 0.69 -11.13 -1.25
CA GLY A 153 1.61 -10.14 -0.69
C GLY A 153 1.51 -10.05 0.84
N ALA A 154 2.54 -9.54 1.49
CA ALA A 154 2.56 -9.32 2.93
C ALA A 154 1.39 -8.44 3.41
N GLY A 155 0.56 -8.99 4.29
CA GLY A 155 -0.68 -8.36 4.78
C GLY A 155 -1.84 -8.37 3.80
N ALA A 156 -1.77 -9.15 2.69
CA ALA A 156 -2.90 -9.49 1.84
C ALA A 156 -3.64 -10.72 2.39
N LEU A 157 -4.89 -10.91 1.98
CA LEU A 157 -5.74 -12.04 2.42
C LEU A 157 -6.00 -13.05 1.30
N TRP A 158 -5.52 -12.80 0.07
CA TRP A 158 -5.79 -13.64 -1.10
C TRP A 158 -4.67 -13.58 -2.12
N GLN A 159 -4.54 -14.61 -2.95
CA GLN A 159 -3.53 -14.68 -4.02
C GLN A 159 -3.97 -13.86 -5.25
N ARG A 160 -3.97 -12.54 -5.13
CA ARG A 160 -4.28 -11.57 -6.19
C ARG A 160 -3.26 -10.45 -6.32
N THR A 161 -2.13 -10.58 -5.65
CA THR A 161 -1.08 -9.57 -5.66
C THR A 161 -0.20 -9.75 -6.88
N HIS A 162 -0.25 -8.78 -7.79
CA HIS A 162 0.68 -8.65 -8.91
C HIS A 162 1.96 -7.99 -8.43
N GLN A 163 3.08 -8.45 -8.93
CA GLN A 163 4.40 -7.85 -8.72
C GLN A 163 4.89 -7.25 -10.05
N LEU A 164 5.70 -6.22 -9.97
CA LEU A 164 6.34 -5.64 -11.13
C LEU A 164 7.81 -6.04 -11.17
N ASP A 165 8.33 -6.37 -12.34
CA ASP A 165 9.74 -6.69 -12.56
C ASP A 165 10.57 -5.40 -12.66
N ALA A 166 10.59 -4.67 -11.56
CA ALA A 166 11.35 -3.43 -11.41
C ALA A 166 11.64 -3.18 -9.91
N PRO A 167 12.75 -2.48 -9.60
CA PRO A 167 13.07 -2.15 -8.23
C PRO A 167 12.05 -1.20 -7.57
N ALA A 168 11.69 -1.47 -6.33
CA ALA A 168 10.78 -0.65 -5.56
C ALA A 168 9.51 -0.26 -6.34
N GLY A 169 9.06 0.98 -6.28
CA GLY A 169 7.92 1.51 -7.04
C GLY A 169 8.25 2.01 -8.44
N LEU A 170 9.47 1.76 -8.95
CA LEU A 170 9.91 2.30 -10.23
C LEU A 170 9.05 1.81 -11.40
N GLY A 171 8.65 0.53 -11.40
CA GLY A 171 7.78 -0.03 -12.43
C GLY A 171 6.37 0.56 -12.47
N LEU A 172 5.93 1.25 -11.40
CA LEU A 172 4.68 2.01 -11.36
C LEU A 172 4.85 3.44 -11.85
N ILE A 173 5.95 4.09 -11.45
CA ILE A 173 6.16 5.53 -11.62
C ILE A 173 6.79 5.86 -12.97
N ASP A 174 7.88 5.19 -13.35
CA ASP A 174 8.62 5.57 -14.56
C ASP A 174 7.79 5.44 -15.84
N PRO A 175 7.06 4.34 -16.12
CA PRO A 175 6.24 4.24 -17.31
C PRO A 175 5.17 5.35 -17.40
N LEU A 176 4.53 5.68 -16.28
CA LEU A 176 3.52 6.74 -16.23
C LEU A 176 4.15 8.12 -16.42
N TYR A 177 5.31 8.37 -15.82
CA TYR A 177 6.03 9.62 -16.02
C TYR A 177 6.47 9.81 -17.47
N GLN A 178 7.07 8.79 -18.08
CA GLN A 178 7.46 8.82 -19.49
C GLN A 178 6.25 9.05 -20.41
N ALA A 179 5.13 8.38 -20.15
CA ALA A 179 3.88 8.60 -20.88
C ALA A 179 3.39 10.06 -20.73
N ALA A 180 3.41 10.59 -19.50
CA ALA A 180 3.00 11.98 -19.23
C ALA A 180 3.89 12.99 -19.96
N VAL A 181 5.22 12.83 -19.91
CA VAL A 181 6.18 13.68 -20.62
C VAL A 181 5.95 13.63 -22.12
N LYS A 182 5.84 12.41 -22.69
CA LYS A 182 5.56 12.23 -24.12
C LYS A 182 4.26 12.89 -24.59
N GLN A 183 3.25 12.92 -23.70
CA GLN A 183 1.96 13.57 -23.97
C GLN A 183 1.94 15.07 -23.68
N GLY A 184 3.08 15.68 -23.28
CA GLY A 184 3.20 17.11 -23.03
C GLY A 184 2.54 17.58 -21.74
N VAL A 185 2.57 16.76 -20.68
CA VAL A 185 2.20 17.20 -19.32
C VAL A 185 3.29 18.16 -18.81
N ASN A 186 2.87 19.28 -18.25
CA ASN A 186 3.78 20.27 -17.66
C ASN A 186 3.98 19.93 -16.17
N PHE A 187 5.24 19.77 -15.75
CA PHE A 187 5.62 19.52 -14.35
C PHE A 187 6.34 20.74 -13.76
N LYS A 188 5.91 21.17 -12.58
CA LYS A 188 6.62 22.17 -11.77
C LYS A 188 6.99 21.56 -10.42
N LEU A 189 8.28 21.22 -10.26
CA LEU A 189 8.84 20.65 -9.03
C LEU A 189 9.30 21.77 -8.09
N GLY A 190 9.35 21.48 -6.78
CA GLY A 190 9.67 22.48 -5.77
C GLY A 190 8.57 23.54 -5.62
N MET A 191 7.36 23.24 -6.08
CA MET A 191 6.21 24.15 -6.09
C MET A 191 5.17 23.66 -5.07
N ARG A 192 5.10 24.32 -3.91
CA ARG A 192 4.16 23.96 -2.84
C ARG A 192 2.86 24.74 -2.99
N VAL A 193 1.77 24.01 -3.19
CA VAL A 193 0.42 24.59 -3.18
C VAL A 193 0.08 25.04 -1.76
N GLN A 194 -0.47 26.25 -1.63
CA GLN A 194 -0.77 26.91 -0.36
C GLN A 194 -2.27 26.97 -0.09
N ASP A 195 -3.08 27.22 -1.15
CA ASP A 195 -4.52 27.37 -1.02
C ASP A 195 -5.25 27.14 -2.35
N LEU A 196 -6.58 27.00 -2.28
CA LEU A 196 -7.48 26.93 -3.44
C LEU A 196 -7.91 28.34 -3.88
N ILE A 197 -8.17 28.50 -5.17
CA ILE A 197 -8.81 29.69 -5.75
C ILE A 197 -10.24 29.30 -6.13
N LEU A 198 -11.20 30.03 -5.60
CA LEU A 198 -12.62 29.85 -5.89
C LEU A 198 -13.16 31.04 -6.69
N ASN A 199 -14.13 30.78 -7.57
CA ASN A 199 -14.89 31.86 -8.20
C ASN A 199 -16.07 32.30 -7.32
N ASP A 200 -16.81 33.34 -7.76
CA ASP A 200 -17.95 33.92 -7.04
C ASP A 200 -19.10 32.92 -6.79
N LYS A 201 -19.12 31.80 -7.51
CA LYS A 201 -20.12 30.72 -7.35
C LYS A 201 -19.62 29.59 -6.44
N GLY A 202 -18.47 29.76 -5.78
CA GLY A 202 -17.87 28.76 -4.89
C GLY A 202 -17.24 27.56 -5.62
N ARG A 203 -17.07 27.61 -6.94
CA ARG A 203 -16.36 26.56 -7.70
C ARG A 203 -14.86 26.75 -7.55
N VAL A 204 -14.13 25.69 -7.28
CA VAL A 204 -12.66 25.68 -7.33
C VAL A 204 -12.21 25.80 -8.78
N ILE A 205 -11.44 26.85 -9.06
CA ILE A 205 -10.94 27.19 -10.39
C ILE A 205 -9.42 27.25 -10.46
N GLY A 206 -8.73 26.99 -9.35
CA GLY A 206 -7.27 27.04 -9.34
C GLY A 206 -6.65 26.87 -7.97
N VAL A 207 -5.36 27.16 -7.90
CA VAL A 207 -4.57 27.10 -6.68
C VAL A 207 -3.55 28.24 -6.63
N THR A 208 -3.23 28.69 -5.41
CA THR A 208 -2.03 29.49 -5.13
C THR A 208 -0.89 28.57 -4.73
N ALA A 209 0.33 28.90 -5.12
CA ALA A 209 1.51 28.11 -4.79
C ALA A 209 2.75 29.00 -4.56
N THR A 210 3.75 28.45 -3.88
CA THR A 210 5.06 29.08 -3.68
C THR A 210 6.17 28.16 -4.14
N ASP A 211 7.22 28.74 -4.73
CA ASP A 211 8.45 28.04 -5.04
C ASP A 211 9.41 27.99 -3.81
N LYS A 212 10.57 27.37 -4.00
CA LYS A 212 11.57 27.19 -2.93
C LYS A 212 12.17 28.50 -2.41
N VAL A 213 12.13 29.57 -3.21
CA VAL A 213 12.68 30.90 -2.84
C VAL A 213 11.60 31.88 -2.38
N GLY A 214 10.33 31.39 -2.30
CA GLY A 214 9.22 32.17 -1.73
C GLY A 214 8.41 32.98 -2.75
N ASN A 215 8.69 32.88 -4.06
CA ASN A 215 7.85 33.51 -5.07
C ASN A 215 6.45 32.90 -5.09
N LYS A 216 5.43 33.75 -5.18
CA LYS A 216 4.03 33.37 -5.21
C LYS A 216 3.52 33.27 -6.64
N TYR A 217 2.72 32.25 -6.89
CA TYR A 217 2.11 31.96 -8.19
C TYR A 217 0.63 31.63 -8.02
N GLU A 218 -0.15 31.97 -9.03
CA GLU A 218 -1.53 31.57 -9.19
C GLU A 218 -1.67 30.75 -10.47
N PHE A 219 -2.33 29.62 -10.36
CA PHE A 219 -2.62 28.75 -11.49
C PHE A 219 -4.13 28.51 -11.55
N THR A 220 -4.73 28.75 -12.71
CA THR A 220 -6.16 28.56 -12.92
C THR A 220 -6.45 27.47 -13.93
N SER A 221 -7.59 26.83 -13.81
CA SER A 221 -8.06 25.74 -14.69
C SER A 221 -9.59 25.75 -14.82
N LYS A 222 -10.07 25.54 -16.05
CA LYS A 222 -11.49 25.31 -16.30
C LYS A 222 -11.95 23.90 -15.91
N ASP A 223 -11.04 22.95 -15.92
CA ASP A 223 -11.32 21.53 -15.65
C ASP A 223 -11.28 21.18 -14.16
N GLY A 224 -11.02 22.16 -13.28
CA GLY A 224 -10.90 21.95 -11.83
C GLY A 224 -9.51 21.53 -11.36
N VAL A 225 -9.44 21.12 -10.10
CA VAL A 225 -8.21 20.75 -9.35
C VAL A 225 -8.35 19.34 -8.80
N ILE A 226 -7.33 18.51 -9.02
CA ILE A 226 -7.22 17.17 -8.42
C ILE A 226 -6.15 17.21 -7.33
N LEU A 227 -6.52 16.94 -6.08
CA LEU A 227 -5.58 16.78 -4.97
C LEU A 227 -5.08 15.31 -4.94
N ALA A 228 -3.78 15.13 -5.18
CA ALA A 228 -3.08 13.85 -5.15
C ALA A 228 -1.85 13.92 -4.24
N THR A 229 -1.99 14.62 -3.11
CA THR A 229 -0.90 15.11 -2.25
C THR A 229 -0.36 14.08 -1.27
N GLY A 230 -0.93 12.87 -1.25
CA GLY A 230 -0.60 11.83 -0.27
C GLY A 230 -1.16 12.12 1.13
N GLY A 231 -0.77 11.27 2.08
CA GLY A 231 -1.25 11.35 3.45
C GLY A 231 -0.46 12.30 4.36
N TYR A 232 -0.60 12.09 5.68
CA TYR A 232 -0.03 12.96 6.71
C TYR A 232 0.94 12.24 7.67
N SER A 233 1.52 11.13 7.25
CA SER A 233 2.39 10.29 8.09
C SER A 233 3.65 11.02 8.62
N GLN A 234 4.11 12.07 7.96
CA GLN A 234 5.25 12.91 8.39
C GLN A 234 4.82 14.15 9.19
N ASN A 235 3.53 14.42 9.32
CA ASN A 235 3.03 15.52 10.15
C ASN A 235 2.78 15.01 11.58
N LYS A 236 3.74 15.26 12.47
CA LYS A 236 3.69 14.79 13.86
C LYS A 236 2.46 15.34 14.60
N GLU A 237 2.12 16.61 14.40
CA GLU A 237 0.97 17.24 15.02
C GLU A 237 -0.36 16.61 14.58
N MET A 238 -0.57 16.46 13.26
CA MET A 238 -1.75 15.78 12.74
C MET A 238 -1.87 14.34 13.26
N ARG A 239 -0.75 13.60 13.29
CA ARG A 239 -0.73 12.23 13.81
C ARG A 239 -1.12 12.18 15.28
N GLN A 240 -0.55 13.03 16.13
CA GLN A 240 -0.85 13.05 17.55
C GLN A 240 -2.30 13.44 17.82
N LYS A 241 -2.83 14.40 17.07
CA LYS A 241 -4.23 14.80 17.15
C LYS A 241 -5.19 13.68 16.72
N SER A 242 -4.85 12.98 15.66
CA SER A 242 -5.72 11.97 15.03
C SER A 242 -5.55 10.58 15.63
N ALA A 243 -4.33 10.19 16.00
CA ALA A 243 -3.98 8.88 16.54
C ALA A 243 -3.03 9.02 17.75
N PRO A 244 -3.51 9.51 18.91
CA PRO A 244 -2.67 9.85 20.08
C PRO A 244 -1.95 8.65 20.70
N HIS A 245 -2.36 7.41 20.38
CA HIS A 245 -1.66 6.18 20.77
C HIS A 245 -0.33 5.94 20.02
N LEU A 246 -0.05 6.72 18.95
CA LEU A 246 1.22 6.71 18.24
C LEU A 246 2.10 7.83 18.81
N THR A 247 3.31 7.47 19.24
CA THR A 247 4.23 8.46 19.82
C THR A 247 4.78 9.41 18.73
N SER A 248 5.15 10.63 19.12
CA SER A 248 5.79 11.60 18.24
C SER A 248 7.12 11.10 17.69
N GLU A 249 7.80 10.22 18.43
CA GLU A 249 9.12 9.67 18.09
C GLU A 249 9.08 8.55 17.05
N MET A 250 7.90 7.99 16.79
CA MET A 250 7.80 6.95 15.76
C MET A 250 8.18 7.54 14.39
N VAL A 251 9.18 6.91 13.78
CA VAL A 251 9.62 7.19 12.41
C VAL A 251 8.58 6.72 11.38
N SER A 252 8.74 7.12 10.13
CA SER A 252 7.81 6.76 9.06
C SER A 252 8.55 6.17 7.85
N THR A 253 7.91 5.22 7.19
CA THR A 253 8.38 4.66 5.91
C THR A 253 8.29 5.69 4.76
N ASN A 254 7.53 6.75 4.96
CA ASN A 254 7.13 7.70 3.93
C ASN A 254 8.19 8.77 3.67
N GLN A 255 8.13 9.33 2.48
CA GLN A 255 8.97 10.46 2.08
C GLN A 255 8.59 11.73 2.87
N PRO A 256 9.52 12.72 3.05
CA PRO A 256 9.29 13.87 3.92
C PRO A 256 8.09 14.77 3.54
N GLY A 257 7.66 14.73 2.28
CA GLY A 257 6.54 15.53 1.78
C GLY A 257 5.15 15.00 2.19
N ALA A 258 5.01 13.86 2.87
CA ALA A 258 3.73 13.32 3.32
C ALA A 258 3.21 14.07 4.57
N THR A 259 2.87 15.35 4.42
CA THR A 259 2.56 16.29 5.51
C THR A 259 1.09 16.70 5.61
N GLY A 260 0.19 16.09 4.79
CA GLY A 260 -1.24 16.33 4.85
C GLY A 260 -1.68 17.68 4.24
N ASP A 261 -0.85 18.31 3.41
CA ASP A 261 -1.14 19.66 2.88
C ASP A 261 -2.49 19.73 2.17
N GLY A 262 -2.82 18.75 1.31
CA GLY A 262 -4.10 18.74 0.59
C GLY A 262 -5.32 18.60 1.51
N ILE A 263 -5.19 17.81 2.60
CA ILE A 263 -6.24 17.69 3.62
C ILE A 263 -6.45 19.04 4.31
N ILE A 264 -5.35 19.69 4.75
CA ILE A 264 -5.38 20.99 5.45
C ILE A 264 -6.02 22.05 4.54
N ILE A 265 -5.60 22.12 3.28
CA ILE A 265 -6.10 23.09 2.31
C ILE A 265 -7.60 22.88 2.05
N ALA A 266 -8.02 21.66 1.71
CA ALA A 266 -9.41 21.39 1.38
C ALA A 266 -10.35 21.61 2.58
N THR A 267 -9.93 21.27 3.80
CA THR A 267 -10.76 21.49 5.00
C THR A 267 -10.97 22.95 5.34
N ARG A 268 -10.05 23.85 4.97
CA ARG A 268 -10.27 25.31 5.08
C ARG A 268 -11.43 25.79 4.20
N HIS A 269 -11.68 25.08 3.11
CA HIS A 269 -12.76 25.36 2.16
C HIS A 269 -13.98 24.46 2.35
N GLY A 270 -14.15 23.91 3.57
CA GLY A 270 -15.35 23.19 3.99
C GLY A 270 -15.38 21.70 3.64
N ALA A 271 -14.31 21.13 3.10
CA ALA A 271 -14.22 19.70 2.87
C ALA A 271 -14.33 18.90 4.17
N ASP A 272 -15.04 17.78 4.12
CA ASP A 272 -15.12 16.82 5.20
C ASP A 272 -14.01 15.77 5.14
N THR A 273 -13.77 15.11 6.27
CA THR A 273 -12.77 14.06 6.41
C THR A 273 -13.36 12.81 7.06
N THR A 274 -12.81 11.66 6.74
CA THR A 274 -13.23 10.39 7.33
C THR A 274 -12.02 9.55 7.73
N GLY A 275 -12.15 8.75 8.80
CA GLY A 275 -11.15 7.77 9.24
C GLY A 275 -9.82 8.36 9.69
N MET A 276 -9.75 9.64 10.07
CA MET A 276 -8.49 10.31 10.43
C MET A 276 -7.73 9.63 11.57
N ASN A 277 -8.40 8.91 12.45
CA ASN A 277 -7.79 8.13 13.53
C ASN A 277 -7.17 6.81 13.09
N TYR A 278 -7.34 6.41 11.83
CA TYR A 278 -6.81 5.16 11.30
C TYR A 278 -5.44 5.39 10.64
N VAL A 279 -4.39 5.00 11.35
CA VAL A 279 -3.00 5.10 10.90
C VAL A 279 -2.35 3.73 11.02
N GLN A 280 -1.91 3.19 9.89
CA GLN A 280 -1.27 1.90 9.83
C GLN A 280 0.22 2.00 10.20
N VAL A 281 0.65 1.13 11.09
CA VAL A 281 2.06 0.89 11.39
C VAL A 281 2.52 -0.34 10.62
N TYR A 282 3.66 -0.24 9.95
CA TYR A 282 4.31 -1.35 9.28
C TYR A 282 5.27 -2.04 10.27
N PRO A 283 5.21 -3.38 10.42
CA PRO A 283 5.98 -4.07 11.46
C PRO A 283 7.49 -4.12 11.18
N LEU A 284 7.90 -4.23 9.91
CA LEU A 284 9.23 -4.66 9.50
C LEU A 284 10.00 -3.55 8.72
N ALA A 285 10.11 -2.36 9.31
CA ALA A 285 10.92 -1.26 8.78
C ALA A 285 12.34 -1.27 9.36
N THR A 286 13.25 -0.54 8.75
CA THR A 286 14.62 -0.37 9.25
C THR A 286 14.61 0.47 10.53
N PRO A 287 15.19 -0.01 11.63
CA PRO A 287 15.25 0.72 12.89
C PRO A 287 15.88 2.11 12.73
N GLY A 288 15.40 3.08 13.47
CA GLY A 288 15.88 4.46 13.50
C GLY A 288 15.50 5.30 12.30
N THR A 289 15.46 4.75 11.09
CA THR A 289 15.11 5.50 9.86
C THR A 289 13.66 5.30 9.45
N GLY A 290 13.05 4.18 9.81
CA GLY A 290 11.71 3.79 9.36
C GLY A 290 11.62 3.34 7.90
N ALA A 291 12.74 3.26 7.18
CA ALA A 291 12.75 2.93 5.77
C ALA A 291 12.31 1.48 5.49
N LEU A 292 11.70 1.23 4.33
CA LEU A 292 11.39 -0.14 3.85
C LEU A 292 12.64 -0.84 3.30
N GLN A 293 13.60 -0.07 2.84
CA GLN A 293 14.89 -0.50 2.28
C GLN A 293 15.75 -1.24 3.32
N GLY A 294 16.94 -1.67 2.94
CA GLY A 294 17.93 -2.29 3.84
C GLY A 294 17.54 -3.69 4.28
N ARG A 295 17.08 -4.55 3.36
CA ARG A 295 16.79 -5.97 3.62
C ARG A 295 17.62 -6.89 2.73
N ALA A 296 17.88 -8.11 3.19
CA ALA A 296 18.72 -9.05 2.45
C ALA A 296 18.01 -9.64 1.23
N ARG A 297 16.75 -9.98 1.34
CA ARG A 297 16.01 -10.76 0.33
C ARG A 297 15.62 -9.98 -0.93
N LYS A 298 15.57 -10.69 -2.05
CA LYS A 298 15.17 -10.14 -3.36
C LYS A 298 13.67 -9.90 -3.47
N MET A 299 12.84 -10.74 -2.83
CA MET A 299 11.39 -10.69 -2.97
C MET A 299 10.69 -10.35 -1.65
N SER A 300 9.50 -9.79 -1.71
CA SER A 300 8.66 -9.47 -0.55
C SER A 300 7.67 -10.62 -0.27
N GLY A 301 8.16 -11.81 0.04
CA GLY A 301 7.35 -12.94 0.52
C GLY A 301 7.46 -13.09 2.04
N LEU A 302 6.62 -13.94 2.62
CA LEU A 302 6.69 -14.33 4.03
C LEU A 302 6.97 -15.84 4.18
N ASP A 303 7.09 -16.53 3.05
CA ASP A 303 6.97 -17.98 2.99
C ASP A 303 8.25 -18.69 3.41
N ASP A 304 9.38 -18.00 3.35
CA ASP A 304 10.74 -18.51 3.49
C ASP A 304 11.62 -17.72 4.48
N VAL A 305 10.99 -17.00 5.40
CA VAL A 305 11.64 -16.22 6.46
C VAL A 305 10.94 -16.45 7.79
N ILE A 306 11.68 -16.22 8.89
CA ILE A 306 11.12 -16.11 10.23
C ILE A 306 11.58 -14.81 10.87
N ASP A 307 10.74 -14.28 11.76
CA ASP A 307 11.10 -13.15 12.60
C ASP A 307 11.36 -13.63 14.03
N VAL A 308 12.54 -13.35 14.54
CA VAL A 308 12.95 -13.70 15.92
C VAL A 308 13.21 -12.45 16.76
N ASN A 309 12.97 -12.57 18.07
CA ASN A 309 13.32 -11.55 19.05
C ASN A 309 14.82 -11.62 19.43
N LYS A 310 15.26 -10.78 20.37
CA LYS A 310 16.64 -10.78 20.88
C LYS A 310 17.06 -12.08 21.59
N ASN A 311 16.13 -12.93 21.96
CA ASN A 311 16.40 -14.23 22.56
C ASN A 311 16.54 -15.34 21.51
N GLY A 312 16.46 -15.02 20.22
CA GLY A 312 16.50 -16.01 19.14
C GLY A 312 15.21 -16.81 18.97
N GLU A 313 14.08 -16.34 19.50
CA GLU A 313 12.79 -17.05 19.52
C GLU A 313 11.75 -16.37 18.64
N ARG A 314 10.96 -17.16 17.89
CA ARG A 314 9.72 -16.68 17.23
C ARG A 314 8.71 -16.28 18.28
N PHE A 315 7.91 -15.26 18.00
CA PHE A 315 6.99 -14.65 18.95
C PHE A 315 5.58 -14.42 18.37
N VAL A 316 5.39 -14.63 17.07
CA VAL A 316 4.14 -14.45 16.33
C VAL A 316 4.18 -15.26 15.04
N LYS A 317 3.03 -15.51 14.41
CA LYS A 317 2.99 -15.97 13.01
C LYS A 317 3.36 -14.83 12.08
N GLU A 318 4.27 -15.04 11.16
CA GLU A 318 4.80 -14.01 10.26
C GLU A 318 3.76 -13.56 9.21
N ASP A 319 2.73 -14.36 8.95
CA ASP A 319 1.57 -14.06 8.11
C ASP A 319 0.40 -13.41 8.87
N ALA A 320 0.63 -12.89 10.08
CA ALA A 320 -0.35 -12.14 10.86
C ALA A 320 -0.76 -10.82 10.19
N ARG A 321 -1.91 -10.30 10.60
CA ARG A 321 -2.28 -8.91 10.32
C ARG A 321 -1.18 -7.96 10.83
N ARG A 322 -1.00 -6.84 10.12
CA ARG A 322 0.08 -5.88 10.47
C ARG A 322 -0.03 -5.32 11.87
N ASP A 323 -1.23 -4.99 12.32
CA ASP A 323 -1.51 -4.48 13.66
C ASP A 323 -1.24 -5.52 14.76
N GLU A 324 -1.62 -6.79 14.53
CA GLU A 324 -1.30 -7.91 15.43
C GLU A 324 0.22 -8.12 15.52
N PHE A 325 0.91 -8.09 14.38
CA PHE A 325 2.35 -8.24 14.34
C PHE A 325 3.06 -7.10 15.06
N VAL A 326 2.65 -5.85 14.82
CA VAL A 326 3.18 -4.67 15.54
C VAL A 326 2.94 -4.78 17.05
N ALA A 327 1.74 -5.20 17.47
CA ALA A 327 1.44 -5.41 18.88
C ALA A 327 2.33 -6.50 19.51
N ALA A 328 2.65 -7.55 18.76
CA ALA A 328 3.56 -8.59 19.19
C ALA A 328 5.01 -8.09 19.30
N ILE A 329 5.51 -7.30 18.33
CA ILE A 329 6.85 -6.70 18.37
C ILE A 329 7.01 -5.76 19.57
N LYS A 330 6.01 -4.94 19.85
CA LYS A 330 6.05 -4.00 21.00
C LYS A 330 6.24 -4.71 22.35
N LYS A 331 5.90 -5.97 22.44
CA LYS A 331 6.10 -6.81 23.65
C LYS A 331 7.48 -7.44 23.72
N GLN A 332 8.28 -7.37 22.62
CA GLN A 332 9.62 -7.94 22.60
C GLN A 332 10.68 -6.99 23.19
N PRO A 333 11.77 -7.51 23.73
CA PRO A 333 12.82 -6.68 24.29
C PRO A 333 13.38 -5.66 23.29
N GLY A 334 13.30 -4.37 23.64
CA GLY A 334 13.79 -3.26 22.82
C GLY A 334 12.98 -2.94 21.57
N GLY A 335 11.85 -3.64 21.31
CA GLY A 335 10.98 -3.37 20.15
C GLY A 335 11.66 -3.57 18.79
N VAL A 336 12.77 -4.30 18.74
CA VAL A 336 13.50 -4.69 17.52
C VAL A 336 13.47 -6.20 17.39
N VAL A 337 13.22 -6.68 16.19
CA VAL A 337 13.21 -8.10 15.82
C VAL A 337 14.12 -8.32 14.62
N TYR A 338 14.39 -9.55 14.27
CA TYR A 338 15.34 -9.91 13.22
C TYR A 338 14.68 -10.86 12.23
N ASP A 339 14.60 -10.41 10.96
CA ASP A 339 14.20 -11.22 9.82
C ASP A 339 15.37 -12.17 9.49
N ILE A 340 15.18 -13.47 9.72
CA ILE A 340 16.22 -14.52 9.52
C ILE A 340 15.90 -15.26 8.23
N ASN A 341 16.91 -15.37 7.36
CA ASN A 341 16.84 -16.11 6.12
C ASN A 341 18.20 -16.69 5.72
N ASP A 342 18.24 -17.41 4.62
CA ASP A 342 19.45 -17.99 4.07
C ASP A 342 19.76 -17.51 2.63
N SER A 343 20.87 -17.97 2.08
CA SER A 343 21.38 -17.56 0.77
C SER A 343 20.47 -17.94 -0.41
N SER A 344 19.49 -18.82 -0.22
CA SER A 344 18.61 -19.26 -1.32
C SER A 344 17.70 -18.17 -1.85
N ILE A 345 17.35 -17.17 -1.00
CA ILE A 345 16.48 -16.03 -1.37
C ILE A 345 17.21 -14.69 -1.49
N VAL A 346 18.51 -14.69 -1.21
CA VAL A 346 19.38 -13.50 -1.33
C VAL A 346 20.00 -13.44 -2.72
N LYS A 347 20.02 -12.26 -3.30
CA LYS A 347 20.68 -11.95 -4.57
C LYS A 347 21.63 -10.78 -4.36
N PRO A 348 22.60 -10.54 -5.26
CA PRO A 348 23.52 -9.39 -5.12
C PRO A 348 22.77 -8.06 -4.93
N LEU A 349 21.68 -7.86 -5.66
CA LEU A 349 20.78 -6.72 -5.47
C LEU A 349 19.46 -7.18 -4.84
N ASN A 350 19.02 -6.52 -3.78
CA ASN A 350 17.75 -6.78 -3.13
C ASN A 350 16.55 -6.19 -3.93
N SER A 351 15.34 -6.26 -3.36
CA SER A 351 14.11 -5.75 -4.00
C SER A 351 14.07 -4.22 -4.18
N PHE A 352 14.99 -3.49 -3.59
CA PHE A 352 15.13 -2.03 -3.71
C PHE A 352 16.37 -1.62 -4.54
N ASN A 353 16.99 -2.60 -5.24
CA ASN A 353 18.21 -2.40 -6.03
C ASN A 353 19.42 -1.95 -5.20
N GLU A 354 19.44 -2.33 -3.92
CA GLU A 354 20.58 -2.09 -3.03
C GLU A 354 21.52 -3.30 -3.06
N ASP A 355 22.82 -3.05 -3.11
CA ASP A 355 23.83 -4.09 -3.03
C ASP A 355 23.89 -4.67 -1.62
N VAL A 356 23.65 -5.98 -1.49
CA VAL A 356 23.53 -6.67 -0.20
C VAL A 356 24.85 -6.70 0.54
N GLU A 357 25.97 -6.88 -0.15
CA GLU A 357 27.30 -6.90 0.49
C GLU A 357 27.68 -5.52 1.04
N THR A 358 27.28 -4.46 0.34
CA THR A 358 27.42 -3.09 0.88
C THR A 358 26.58 -2.92 2.14
N LEU A 359 25.35 -3.41 2.18
CA LEU A 359 24.50 -3.35 3.39
C LEU A 359 25.10 -4.16 4.55
N VAL A 360 25.75 -5.28 4.25
CA VAL A 360 26.50 -6.06 5.27
C VAL A 360 27.70 -5.26 5.78
N SER A 361 28.52 -4.69 4.89
CA SER A 361 29.73 -3.95 5.26
C SER A 361 29.46 -2.74 6.16
N ILE A 362 28.28 -2.10 6.00
CA ILE A 362 27.87 -0.95 6.82
C ILE A 362 27.02 -1.35 8.04
N GLY A 363 26.89 -2.64 8.34
CA GLY A 363 26.19 -3.15 9.53
C GLY A 363 24.64 -3.02 9.47
N ARG A 364 24.07 -2.89 8.28
CA ARG A 364 22.59 -2.88 8.08
C ARG A 364 22.00 -4.29 8.01
N ILE A 365 22.82 -5.26 7.60
CA ILE A 365 22.50 -6.67 7.51
C ILE A 365 23.65 -7.43 8.17
N TYR A 366 23.34 -8.49 8.90
CA TYR A 366 24.32 -9.42 9.45
C TYR A 366 24.39 -10.67 8.57
N LYS A 367 25.59 -11.22 8.40
CA LYS A 367 25.87 -12.38 7.55
C LYS A 367 26.87 -13.30 8.24
N ALA A 368 26.60 -14.62 8.27
CA ALA A 368 27.52 -15.63 8.81
C ALA A 368 27.32 -16.97 8.11
N ASP A 369 28.36 -17.82 8.15
CA ASP A 369 28.32 -19.16 7.56
C ASP A 369 27.63 -20.19 8.47
N SER A 370 27.38 -19.86 9.75
CA SER A 370 26.61 -20.67 10.67
C SER A 370 25.59 -19.84 11.43
N LEU A 371 24.53 -20.48 11.92
CA LEU A 371 23.51 -19.83 12.78
C LEU A 371 24.11 -19.44 14.13
N ALA A 372 25.08 -20.22 14.63
CA ALA A 372 25.79 -19.92 15.88
C ALA A 372 26.61 -18.62 15.75
N ASP A 373 27.37 -18.46 14.66
CA ASP A 373 28.13 -17.23 14.42
C ASP A 373 27.22 -16.03 14.16
N LEU A 374 26.09 -16.25 13.48
CA LEU A 374 25.05 -15.20 13.28
C LEU A 374 24.48 -14.74 14.63
N ALA A 375 24.09 -15.68 15.50
CA ALA A 375 23.59 -15.41 16.84
C ALA A 375 24.63 -14.63 17.67
N LYS A 376 25.89 -15.00 17.60
CA LYS A 376 26.99 -14.31 18.28
C LYS A 376 27.12 -12.85 17.82
N GLN A 377 27.05 -12.58 16.51
CA GLN A 377 27.06 -11.21 15.98
C GLN A 377 25.90 -10.36 16.51
N LEU A 378 24.75 -11.00 16.74
CA LEU A 378 23.52 -10.34 17.21
C LEU A 378 23.41 -10.26 18.74
N GLY A 379 24.30 -10.88 19.47
CA GLY A 379 24.27 -11.00 20.93
C GLY A 379 23.08 -11.87 21.40
N MET A 380 22.70 -12.89 20.63
CA MET A 380 21.64 -13.86 20.92
C MET A 380 22.21 -15.17 21.47
N PRO A 381 21.46 -15.95 22.27
CA PRO A 381 21.80 -17.33 22.59
C PRO A 381 21.80 -18.20 21.31
N ALA A 382 22.95 -18.80 20.98
CA ALA A 382 23.11 -19.57 19.75
C ALA A 382 22.21 -20.82 19.72
N ASP A 383 22.16 -21.55 20.83
CA ASP A 383 21.30 -22.72 21.01
C ASP A 383 19.80 -22.42 20.75
N LYS A 384 19.35 -21.23 21.14
CA LYS A 384 17.98 -20.79 20.93
C LYS A 384 17.67 -20.50 19.45
N LEU A 385 18.56 -19.75 18.77
CA LEU A 385 18.38 -19.46 17.35
C LEU A 385 18.42 -20.75 16.51
N GLU A 386 19.39 -21.65 16.77
CA GLU A 386 19.49 -22.93 16.09
C GLU A 386 18.25 -23.81 16.30
N ALA A 387 17.75 -23.90 17.55
CA ALA A 387 16.52 -24.63 17.85
C ALA A 387 15.28 -24.04 17.16
N THR A 388 15.19 -22.71 17.11
CA THR A 388 14.07 -22.00 16.45
C THR A 388 14.07 -22.26 14.94
N VAL A 389 15.22 -22.20 14.28
CA VAL A 389 15.33 -22.49 12.83
C VAL A 389 15.05 -23.98 12.57
N ALA A 390 15.55 -24.90 13.39
CA ALA A 390 15.26 -26.33 13.26
C ALA A 390 13.77 -26.64 13.44
N GLU A 391 13.10 -25.99 14.40
CA GLU A 391 11.63 -26.09 14.58
C GLU A 391 10.89 -25.57 13.35
N PHE A 392 11.26 -24.41 12.82
CA PHE A 392 10.68 -23.86 11.60
C PHE A 392 10.82 -24.80 10.40
N ASN A 393 12.01 -25.39 10.22
CA ASN A 393 12.26 -26.32 9.11
C ASN A 393 11.34 -27.55 9.18
N LYS A 394 11.05 -28.09 10.38
CA LYS A 394 10.04 -29.14 10.59
C LYS A 394 8.62 -28.66 10.26
N MET A 395 8.29 -27.40 10.57
CA MET A 395 6.97 -26.83 10.20
C MET A 395 6.82 -26.71 8.69
N VAL A 396 7.88 -26.37 7.95
CA VAL A 396 7.88 -26.33 6.47
C VAL A 396 7.57 -27.70 5.89
N GLU A 397 8.18 -28.76 6.39
CA GLU A 397 7.93 -30.14 5.98
C GLU A 397 6.48 -30.58 6.30
N ALA A 398 6.03 -30.27 7.51
CA ALA A 398 4.69 -30.63 7.98
C ALA A 398 3.56 -29.74 7.41
N LYS A 399 3.90 -28.60 6.77
CA LYS A 399 2.96 -27.55 6.36
C LYS A 399 2.03 -27.11 7.50
N LYS A 400 2.55 -27.08 8.73
CA LYS A 400 1.78 -26.79 9.93
C LYS A 400 2.65 -26.10 11.00
N ASP A 401 2.12 -25.01 11.55
CA ASP A 401 2.69 -24.32 12.72
C ASP A 401 1.79 -24.53 13.94
N PRO A 402 2.13 -25.45 14.86
CA PRO A 402 1.31 -25.75 16.03
C PRO A 402 1.35 -24.64 17.09
N LYS A 403 2.36 -23.74 17.06
CA LYS A 403 2.59 -22.73 18.09
C LYS A 403 1.84 -21.43 17.80
N PHE A 404 1.90 -20.93 16.56
CA PHE A 404 1.34 -19.65 16.19
C PHE A 404 0.28 -19.73 15.09
N GLY A 405 0.19 -20.88 14.39
CA GLY A 405 -0.80 -21.09 13.33
C GLY A 405 -0.47 -20.39 12.01
N ARG A 406 0.82 -20.21 11.69
CA ARG A 406 1.27 -19.74 10.37
C ARG A 406 0.77 -20.69 9.27
N LYS A 407 0.37 -20.13 8.14
CA LYS A 407 -0.21 -20.89 7.01
C LYS A 407 0.67 -20.89 5.76
N LEU A 408 1.62 -19.96 5.65
CA LEU A 408 2.47 -19.80 4.47
C LEU A 408 3.84 -20.42 4.72
N PHE A 409 4.18 -21.43 3.92
CA PHE A 409 5.46 -22.15 3.97
C PHE A 409 5.94 -22.41 2.55
N ASP A 410 7.17 -21.98 2.19
CA ASP A 410 7.78 -22.27 0.90
C ASP A 410 8.97 -23.23 1.09
N ARG A 411 10.01 -22.79 1.75
CA ARG A 411 11.25 -23.56 1.88
C ARG A 411 11.85 -23.48 3.29
N PRO A 412 12.68 -24.49 3.69
CA PRO A 412 13.43 -24.44 4.93
C PRO A 412 14.59 -23.44 4.84
N ILE A 413 15.10 -22.99 5.98
CA ILE A 413 16.30 -22.16 6.15
C ILE A 413 17.47 -23.12 6.47
N VAL A 414 18.28 -23.46 5.44
CA VAL A 414 19.31 -24.51 5.56
C VAL A 414 20.61 -24.20 4.81
N LYS A 415 20.61 -23.22 3.90
CA LYS A 415 21.72 -22.98 2.97
C LYS A 415 22.57 -21.79 3.39
N PRO A 416 23.80 -22.00 3.94
CA PRO A 416 24.67 -20.88 4.27
C PRO A 416 25.08 -20.06 3.01
N PRO A 417 25.53 -18.80 3.19
CA PRO A 417 25.47 -18.05 4.43
C PRO A 417 24.05 -17.70 4.87
N PHE A 418 23.90 -17.53 6.20
CA PHE A 418 22.68 -17.07 6.83
C PHE A 418 22.71 -15.56 7.01
N TYR A 419 21.54 -14.95 6.98
CA TYR A 419 21.39 -13.49 7.09
C TYR A 419 20.39 -13.14 8.19
N ALA A 420 20.65 -12.03 8.87
CA ALA A 420 19.72 -11.42 9.79
C ALA A 420 19.56 -9.94 9.46
N THR A 421 18.33 -9.47 9.37
CA THR A 421 18.04 -8.07 9.12
C THR A 421 17.24 -7.49 10.29
N PRO A 422 17.76 -6.48 11.03
CA PRO A 422 17.02 -5.82 12.10
C PRO A 422 15.77 -5.12 11.57
N ARG A 423 14.65 -5.28 12.26
CA ARG A 423 13.35 -4.68 11.91
C ARG A 423 12.65 -4.09 13.12
N ALA A 424 11.92 -2.98 12.88
CA ALA A 424 11.15 -2.31 13.91
C ALA A 424 9.87 -1.71 13.32
N PRO A 425 8.83 -1.46 14.14
CA PRO A 425 7.61 -0.80 13.70
C PRO A 425 7.85 0.64 13.22
N SER A 426 7.17 1.03 12.14
CA SER A 426 7.25 2.36 11.56
C SER A 426 5.89 2.78 11.01
N ILE A 427 5.53 4.05 11.12
CA ILE A 427 4.31 4.59 10.52
C ILE A 427 4.37 4.43 9.01
N HIS A 428 3.30 3.93 8.41
CA HIS A 428 3.35 3.50 7.01
C HIS A 428 2.28 4.10 6.11
N HIS A 429 1.03 4.15 6.56
CA HIS A 429 -0.09 4.61 5.74
C HIS A 429 -1.13 5.29 6.61
N THR A 430 -1.66 6.41 6.15
CA THR A 430 -2.81 7.06 6.78
C THR A 430 -4.06 6.67 5.99
N MET A 431 -4.98 5.88 6.59
CA MET A 431 -6.19 5.44 5.93
C MET A 431 -7.29 6.50 5.95
N GLY A 432 -7.14 7.50 6.81
CA GLY A 432 -8.01 8.67 6.86
C GLY A 432 -7.57 9.78 5.93
N GLY A 433 -8.52 10.59 5.52
CA GLY A 433 -8.31 11.72 4.62
C GLY A 433 -9.63 12.37 4.21
N LEU A 434 -9.61 13.10 3.12
CA LEU A 434 -10.78 13.76 2.56
C LEU A 434 -11.88 12.75 2.23
N GLN A 435 -13.12 13.10 2.58
CA GLN A 435 -14.28 12.32 2.15
C GLN A 435 -14.56 12.61 0.68
N ILE A 436 -14.74 11.55 -0.10
CA ILE A 436 -14.99 11.63 -1.54
C ILE A 436 -16.24 10.84 -1.96
N SER A 437 -16.82 11.22 -3.08
CA SER A 437 -17.83 10.42 -3.78
C SER A 437 -17.15 9.28 -4.56
N THR A 438 -17.95 8.32 -5.06
CA THR A 438 -17.48 7.26 -5.97
C THR A 438 -16.87 7.80 -7.26
N ASN A 439 -17.13 9.06 -7.60
CA ASN A 439 -16.54 9.80 -8.71
C ASN A 439 -15.31 10.65 -8.30
N ALA A 440 -14.72 10.37 -7.13
CA ALA A 440 -13.57 11.09 -6.60
C ALA A 440 -13.78 12.61 -6.39
N GLN A 441 -15.01 13.09 -6.33
CA GLN A 441 -15.32 14.47 -5.98
C GLN A 441 -15.16 14.64 -4.46
N VAL A 442 -14.48 15.68 -4.02
CA VAL A 442 -14.36 16.01 -2.59
C VAL A 442 -15.72 16.47 -2.07
N LEU A 443 -16.14 15.91 -0.92
CA LEU A 443 -17.42 16.22 -0.29
C LEU A 443 -17.25 17.24 0.84
N ASP A 444 -18.25 18.09 0.99
CA ASP A 444 -18.40 18.99 2.14
C ASP A 444 -19.01 18.24 3.35
N LYS A 445 -19.15 18.92 4.48
CA LYS A 445 -19.73 18.38 5.72
C LYS A 445 -21.20 17.96 5.61
N ASN A 446 -21.89 18.34 4.52
CA ASN A 446 -23.26 17.95 4.22
C ASN A 446 -23.32 16.79 3.20
N GLY A 447 -22.15 16.22 2.85
CA GLY A 447 -22.03 15.16 1.84
C GLY A 447 -22.24 15.63 0.39
N LYS A 448 -22.17 16.94 0.12
CA LYS A 448 -22.31 17.50 -1.22
C LYS A 448 -20.93 17.69 -1.87
N PRO A 449 -20.78 17.42 -3.17
CA PRO A 449 -19.54 17.69 -3.88
C PRO A 449 -19.18 19.18 -3.87
N ILE A 450 -17.93 19.50 -3.54
CA ILE A 450 -17.35 20.83 -3.72
C ILE A 450 -17.07 21.00 -5.23
N PRO A 451 -17.71 21.93 -5.91
CA PRO A 451 -17.60 22.04 -7.37
C PRO A 451 -16.16 22.30 -7.82
N GLY A 452 -15.68 21.54 -8.79
CA GLY A 452 -14.33 21.70 -9.35
C GLY A 452 -13.20 21.13 -8.50
N LEU A 453 -13.50 20.44 -7.37
CA LEU A 453 -12.49 19.84 -6.49
C LEU A 453 -12.61 18.32 -6.47
N TYR A 454 -11.52 17.65 -6.78
CA TYR A 454 -11.38 16.19 -6.80
C TYR A 454 -10.19 15.76 -5.95
N ALA A 455 -10.20 14.52 -5.47
CA ALA A 455 -9.06 13.97 -4.73
C ALA A 455 -8.88 12.47 -5.01
N ALA A 456 -7.62 12.00 -4.98
CA ALA A 456 -7.29 10.60 -5.21
C ALA A 456 -6.02 10.17 -4.45
N GLY A 457 -5.98 8.92 -4.04
CA GLY A 457 -4.87 8.33 -3.31
C GLY A 457 -4.91 8.62 -1.81
N GLU A 458 -3.78 8.53 -1.14
CA GLU A 458 -3.68 8.57 0.34
C GLU A 458 -4.16 9.90 0.98
N VAL A 459 -4.44 10.94 0.19
CA VAL A 459 -5.10 12.17 0.66
C VAL A 459 -6.57 11.95 0.99
N THR A 460 -7.16 10.84 0.52
CA THR A 460 -8.57 10.47 0.71
C THR A 460 -8.73 9.40 1.79
N GLY A 461 -9.91 9.33 2.41
CA GLY A 461 -10.28 8.32 3.39
C GLY A 461 -11.45 7.44 2.90
N GLY A 462 -11.79 6.43 3.73
CA GLY A 462 -12.99 5.62 3.55
C GLY A 462 -12.85 4.32 2.76
N ILE A 463 -11.72 4.08 2.07
CA ILE A 463 -11.53 2.86 1.26
C ILE A 463 -11.02 1.71 2.11
N HIS A 464 -9.98 1.94 2.91
CA HIS A 464 -9.23 0.87 3.56
C HIS A 464 -9.68 0.53 4.99
N GLY A 465 -10.67 1.24 5.52
CA GLY A 465 -11.10 1.08 6.91
C GLY A 465 -9.96 1.37 7.89
N SER A 466 -9.90 0.62 9.00
CA SER A 466 -8.90 0.79 10.05
C SER A 466 -7.59 0.04 9.80
N ASN A 467 -7.57 -0.93 8.85
CA ASN A 467 -6.40 -1.73 8.52
C ASN A 467 -6.34 -2.02 7.01
N ARG A 468 -5.39 -1.40 6.32
CA ARG A 468 -5.22 -1.55 4.88
C ARG A 468 -4.52 -2.88 4.54
N LEU A 469 -5.13 -3.66 3.67
CA LEU A 469 -4.55 -4.89 3.13
C LEU A 469 -3.31 -4.59 2.27
N GLY A 470 -2.29 -5.46 2.38
CA GLY A 470 -1.08 -5.36 1.55
C GLY A 470 -1.42 -5.44 0.06
N GLY A 471 -0.83 -4.54 -0.76
CA GLY A 471 -1.10 -4.45 -2.19
C GLY A 471 -2.29 -3.57 -2.60
N ASN A 472 -3.20 -3.22 -1.67
CA ASN A 472 -4.35 -2.37 -2.00
C ASN A 472 -3.98 -0.90 -2.21
N ALA A 473 -2.97 -0.35 -1.52
CA ALA A 473 -2.66 1.08 -1.62
C ALA A 473 -2.22 1.51 -3.03
N THR A 474 -1.30 0.77 -3.64
CA THR A 474 -0.82 1.08 -5.00
C THR A 474 -1.93 0.94 -6.04
N ALA A 475 -2.77 -0.08 -5.86
CA ALA A 475 -3.93 -0.33 -6.71
C ALA A 475 -4.99 0.78 -6.57
N ASP A 476 -5.28 1.21 -5.34
CA ASP A 476 -6.20 2.32 -5.05
C ASP A 476 -5.71 3.64 -5.66
N VAL A 477 -4.49 4.07 -5.34
CA VAL A 477 -4.01 5.40 -5.78
C VAL A 477 -4.01 5.54 -7.30
N LEU A 478 -3.69 4.47 -8.02
CA LEU A 478 -3.69 4.49 -9.49
C LEU A 478 -5.12 4.43 -10.05
N THR A 479 -6.00 3.66 -9.44
CA THR A 479 -7.39 3.53 -9.88
C THR A 479 -8.18 4.80 -9.64
N PHE A 480 -8.13 5.36 -8.42
CA PHE A 480 -8.83 6.62 -8.13
C PHE A 480 -8.20 7.83 -8.82
N GLY A 481 -6.90 7.84 -9.11
CA GLY A 481 -6.28 8.86 -9.97
C GLY A 481 -6.93 8.92 -11.35
N ARG A 482 -7.18 7.76 -11.96
CA ARG A 482 -7.90 7.67 -13.24
C ARG A 482 -9.36 8.10 -13.11
N ILE A 483 -10.06 7.67 -12.05
CA ILE A 483 -11.45 8.06 -11.80
C ILE A 483 -11.56 9.57 -11.62
N ALA A 484 -10.67 10.20 -10.85
CA ALA A 484 -10.66 11.65 -10.64
C ALA A 484 -10.51 12.42 -11.95
N ALA A 485 -9.59 11.99 -12.82
CA ALA A 485 -9.39 12.62 -14.12
C ALA A 485 -10.61 12.46 -15.04
N LYS A 486 -11.19 11.25 -15.13
CA LYS A 486 -12.44 10.98 -15.89
C LYS A 486 -13.57 11.86 -15.39
N SER A 487 -13.74 11.96 -14.08
CA SER A 487 -14.79 12.77 -13.45
C SER A 487 -14.59 14.26 -13.70
N ALA A 488 -13.37 14.77 -13.55
CA ALA A 488 -13.06 16.19 -13.81
C ALA A 488 -13.32 16.59 -15.28
N VAL A 489 -13.11 15.67 -16.21
CA VAL A 489 -13.44 15.89 -17.63
C VAL A 489 -14.94 15.87 -17.88
N ALA A 490 -15.67 14.99 -17.19
CA ALA A 490 -17.13 14.84 -17.38
C ALA A 490 -17.96 15.99 -16.76
N HIS A 491 -17.46 16.66 -15.71
CA HIS A 491 -18.19 17.70 -14.95
C HIS A 491 -17.60 19.11 -15.17
N LYS A 492 -17.23 19.43 -16.41
CA LYS A 492 -16.72 20.77 -16.82
C LYS A 492 -17.72 21.89 -16.65
#